data_146c582a48beb85dde6f03d12655b98c
#
_entry.id   146c582a48beb85dde6f03d12655b98c
#
_cell.length_a   1.000
_cell.length_b   1.000
_cell.length_c   1.000
_cell.angle_alpha   90.00
_cell.angle_beta   90.00
_cell.angle_gamma   90.00
#
_symmetry.space_group_name_H-M   'P 1'
#
loop_
_entity.id
_entity.type
_entity.pdbx_description
1 polymer ?
#
loop_
_entity_poly.entity_id
_entity_poly.type
_entity_poly.pdbx_seq_one_letter_code
_entity_poly.pdbx_strand_id
1 'polypeptide(L)'
;YKPNTNKEIARKISFYKYFEQLNIAIGTGEYVDDFEKGIRQEALDYISLIKYGKSGYIFVMDYDKVYLSHVDKNFIGKKSEEVLNVKDINKITSELVAIGKAGDGYSTYLQYRNHLKLAVKKTAFVRGYENWKWVIGTGFYEDDVNLEILETKKRLDEKYENYIKNILVIGVV
;
A
#
# COMPACT_ATOMS: atom_id res chain seq x y z
N TYR A 1 -29.14 -19.90 -5.96
CA TYR A 1 -28.03 -20.52 -5.20
C TYR A 1 -26.75 -20.43 -6.02
N LYS A 2 -25.65 -20.11 -5.36
CA LYS A 2 -24.33 -20.16 -5.96
C LYS A 2 -23.86 -21.62 -6.01
N PRO A 3 -23.48 -22.18 -7.16
CA PRO A 3 -22.95 -23.54 -7.23
C PRO A 3 -21.76 -23.70 -6.27
N ASN A 4 -21.67 -24.87 -5.63
CA ASN A 4 -20.58 -25.22 -4.70
C ASN A 4 -20.50 -24.40 -3.37
N THR A 5 -21.52 -23.63 -3.03
CA THR A 5 -21.66 -23.04 -1.70
C THR A 5 -22.81 -23.75 -0.96
N ASN A 6 -22.72 -23.84 0.37
CA ASN A 6 -23.68 -24.57 1.24
C ASN A 6 -25.10 -23.99 1.21
N LYS A 7 -25.70 -23.84 0.02
CA LYS A 7 -27.06 -23.31 -0.24
C LYS A 7 -27.27 -21.86 0.21
N GLU A 8 -26.21 -21.06 0.30
CA GLU A 8 -26.33 -19.63 0.57
C GLU A 8 -26.95 -18.89 -0.62
N ILE A 9 -27.87 -17.98 -0.30
CA ILE A 9 -28.46 -17.08 -1.30
C ILE A 9 -27.44 -16.00 -1.60
N ALA A 10 -26.93 -15.97 -2.84
CA ALA A 10 -26.00 -14.95 -3.31
C ALA A 10 -26.67 -14.05 -4.35
N ARG A 11 -26.40 -12.76 -4.29
CA ARG A 11 -26.88 -11.80 -5.30
C ARG A 11 -26.15 -12.04 -6.62
N LYS A 12 -26.90 -12.06 -7.72
CA LYS A 12 -26.37 -12.23 -9.07
C LYS A 12 -26.90 -11.13 -9.97
N ILE A 13 -26.05 -10.53 -10.76
CA ILE A 13 -26.43 -9.64 -11.85
C ILE A 13 -26.44 -10.49 -13.10
N SER A 14 -27.57 -10.46 -13.84
CA SER A 14 -27.72 -11.26 -15.06
C SER A 14 -28.26 -10.38 -16.19
N PHE A 15 -27.72 -10.59 -17.37
CA PHE A 15 -28.23 -10.05 -18.62
C PHE A 15 -28.78 -11.20 -19.44
N TYR A 16 -29.90 -10.97 -20.10
CA TYR A 16 -30.46 -11.94 -21.03
C TYR A 16 -31.00 -11.25 -22.27
N LYS A 17 -31.01 -11.97 -23.36
CA LYS A 17 -31.64 -11.58 -24.62
C LYS A 17 -32.55 -12.72 -25.07
N TYR A 18 -33.81 -12.38 -25.35
CA TYR A 18 -34.78 -13.30 -25.89
C TYR A 18 -34.75 -13.22 -27.43
N PHE A 19 -34.74 -14.39 -28.08
CA PHE A 19 -34.79 -14.55 -29.53
C PHE A 19 -36.11 -15.20 -29.91
N GLU A 20 -37.08 -14.37 -30.28
CA GLU A 20 -38.45 -14.81 -30.61
C GLU A 20 -38.51 -15.89 -31.67
N GLN A 21 -37.71 -15.74 -32.76
CA GLN A 21 -37.68 -16.67 -33.88
C GLN A 21 -37.30 -18.10 -33.49
N LEU A 22 -36.53 -18.26 -32.42
CA LEU A 22 -36.04 -19.55 -31.95
C LEU A 22 -36.72 -19.96 -30.62
N ASN A 23 -37.54 -19.10 -30.07
CA ASN A 23 -38.17 -19.26 -28.74
C ASN A 23 -37.15 -19.60 -27.64
N ILE A 24 -35.99 -18.96 -27.66
CA ILE A 24 -34.91 -19.14 -26.68
C ILE A 24 -34.50 -17.85 -26.04
N ALA A 25 -34.09 -17.94 -24.78
CA ALA A 25 -33.40 -16.86 -24.08
C ALA A 25 -31.96 -17.26 -23.80
N ILE A 26 -31.03 -16.39 -24.20
CA ILE A 26 -29.61 -16.56 -23.89
C ILE A 26 -29.25 -15.51 -22.84
N GLY A 27 -28.64 -15.94 -21.75
CA GLY A 27 -28.26 -15.06 -20.66
C GLY A 27 -26.88 -15.38 -20.11
N THR A 28 -26.25 -14.34 -19.55
CA THR A 28 -25.02 -14.45 -18.78
C THR A 28 -25.21 -13.70 -17.46
N GLY A 29 -24.40 -13.98 -16.48
CA GLY A 29 -24.45 -13.25 -15.22
C GLY A 29 -23.35 -13.67 -14.27
N GLU A 30 -23.04 -12.75 -13.35
CA GLU A 30 -21.97 -12.90 -12.38
C GLU A 30 -22.49 -12.66 -10.96
N TYR A 31 -21.93 -13.35 -9.99
CA TYR A 31 -22.23 -13.12 -8.60
C TYR A 31 -21.52 -11.86 -8.10
N VAL A 32 -22.26 -11.01 -7.38
CA VAL A 32 -21.76 -9.70 -6.92
C VAL A 32 -20.54 -9.86 -6.02
N ASP A 33 -20.54 -10.87 -5.15
CA ASP A 33 -19.43 -11.18 -4.25
C ASP A 33 -18.18 -11.67 -4.99
N ASP A 34 -18.32 -12.44 -6.07
CA ASP A 34 -17.18 -12.88 -6.90
C ASP A 34 -16.58 -11.70 -7.67
N PHE A 35 -17.43 -10.85 -8.22
CA PHE A 35 -17.03 -9.64 -8.90
C PHE A 35 -16.28 -8.69 -7.93
N GLU A 36 -16.84 -8.46 -6.74
CA GLU A 36 -16.20 -7.63 -5.73
C GLU A 36 -14.85 -8.20 -5.27
N LYS A 37 -14.75 -9.52 -5.10
CA LYS A 37 -13.49 -10.18 -4.76
C LYS A 37 -12.45 -9.98 -5.86
N GLY A 38 -12.85 -10.06 -7.13
CA GLY A 38 -11.97 -9.79 -8.28
C GLY A 38 -11.43 -8.36 -8.24
N ILE A 39 -12.30 -7.36 -8.04
CA ILE A 39 -11.89 -5.95 -7.93
C ILE A 39 -10.93 -5.73 -6.74
N ARG A 40 -11.19 -6.35 -5.59
CA ARG A 40 -10.30 -6.24 -4.42
C ARG A 40 -8.91 -6.80 -4.75
N GLN A 41 -8.84 -7.94 -5.42
CA GLN A 41 -7.57 -8.54 -5.80
C GLN A 41 -6.82 -7.67 -6.80
N GLU A 42 -7.50 -7.18 -7.84
CA GLU A 42 -6.92 -6.27 -8.83
C GLU A 42 -6.37 -4.99 -8.17
N ALA A 43 -7.11 -4.42 -7.21
CA ALA A 43 -6.65 -3.26 -6.45
C ALA A 43 -5.38 -3.57 -5.63
N LEU A 44 -5.31 -4.72 -4.97
CA LEU A 44 -4.12 -5.13 -4.21
C LEU A 44 -2.91 -5.36 -5.13
N ASP A 45 -3.13 -5.98 -6.29
CA ASP A 45 -2.09 -6.20 -7.28
C ASP A 45 -1.52 -4.87 -7.77
N TYR A 46 -2.40 -3.90 -8.09
CA TYR A 46 -1.99 -2.56 -8.51
C TYR A 46 -1.21 -1.82 -7.42
N ILE A 47 -1.72 -1.83 -6.20
CA ILE A 47 -1.07 -1.21 -5.03
C ILE A 47 0.32 -1.81 -4.80
N SER A 48 0.48 -3.12 -4.99
CA SER A 48 1.76 -3.82 -4.78
C SER A 48 2.88 -3.35 -5.72
N LEU A 49 2.54 -2.76 -6.86
CA LEU A 49 3.49 -2.24 -7.85
C LEU A 49 3.95 -0.81 -7.52
N ILE A 50 3.22 -0.09 -6.67
CA ILE A 50 3.53 1.30 -6.35
C ILE A 50 4.77 1.37 -5.46
N LYS A 51 5.82 1.98 -6.00
CA LYS A 51 7.06 2.30 -5.28
C LYS A 51 7.44 3.74 -5.57
N TYR A 52 8.04 4.41 -4.60
CA TYR A 52 8.49 5.79 -4.76
C TYR A 52 9.74 6.05 -3.92
N GLY A 53 10.53 7.05 -4.30
CA GLY A 53 11.80 7.32 -3.65
C GLY A 53 12.73 6.11 -3.66
N LYS A 54 13.58 6.00 -2.64
CA LYS A 54 14.54 4.88 -2.49
C LYS A 54 13.91 3.63 -1.87
N SER A 55 13.00 3.80 -0.92
CA SER A 55 12.42 2.70 -0.14
C SER A 55 10.92 2.83 0.13
N GLY A 56 10.25 3.79 -0.51
CA GLY A 56 8.83 4.04 -0.33
C GLY A 56 7.96 2.95 -0.98
N TYR A 57 6.93 2.53 -0.27
CA TYR A 57 5.95 1.54 -0.72
C TYR A 57 4.60 1.77 -0.04
N ILE A 58 3.57 1.15 -0.59
CA ILE A 58 2.25 1.13 0.02
C ILE A 58 1.98 -0.26 0.59
N PHE A 59 1.45 -0.32 1.79
CA PHE A 59 0.95 -1.54 2.41
C PHE A 59 -0.55 -1.46 2.61
N VAL A 60 -1.19 -2.62 2.61
CA VAL A 60 -2.61 -2.75 2.96
C VAL A 60 -2.73 -3.83 4.03
N MET A 61 -3.46 -3.54 5.08
CA MET A 61 -3.88 -4.53 6.07
C MET A 61 -5.38 -4.43 6.28
N ASP A 62 -5.99 -5.51 6.74
CA ASP A 62 -7.37 -5.47 7.19
C ASP A 62 -7.47 -4.98 8.65
N TYR A 63 -8.70 -4.84 9.14
CA TYR A 63 -8.96 -4.42 10.51
C TYR A 63 -8.55 -5.47 11.58
N ASP A 64 -8.28 -6.70 11.17
CA ASP A 64 -7.73 -7.78 12.01
C ASP A 64 -6.19 -7.82 11.97
N LYS A 65 -5.56 -6.82 11.36
CA LYS A 65 -4.11 -6.63 11.24
C LYS A 65 -3.41 -7.67 10.37
N VAL A 66 -4.13 -8.30 9.45
CA VAL A 66 -3.56 -9.20 8.43
C VAL A 66 -3.09 -8.37 7.25
N TYR A 67 -1.85 -8.56 6.83
CA TYR A 67 -1.33 -7.89 5.63
C TYR A 67 -1.95 -8.48 4.36
N LEU A 68 -2.61 -7.63 3.59
CA LEU A 68 -3.20 -7.97 2.29
C LEU A 68 -2.27 -7.61 1.14
N SER A 69 -1.45 -6.55 1.31
CA SER A 69 -0.39 -6.15 0.38
C SER A 69 0.79 -5.57 1.17
N HIS A 70 2.00 -5.95 0.80
CA HIS A 70 3.24 -5.47 1.41
C HIS A 70 4.41 -5.64 0.45
N VAL A 71 5.46 -4.79 0.57
CA VAL A 71 6.69 -4.88 -0.24
C VAL A 71 7.43 -6.22 -0.03
N ASP A 72 7.43 -6.72 1.19
CA ASP A 72 7.90 -8.06 1.52
C ASP A 72 6.72 -9.05 1.40
N LYS A 73 6.76 -9.88 0.37
CA LYS A 73 5.68 -10.85 0.08
C LYS A 73 5.48 -11.89 1.18
N ASN A 74 6.48 -12.11 2.04
CA ASN A 74 6.37 -13.04 3.17
C ASN A 74 5.38 -12.56 4.24
N PHE A 75 4.96 -11.30 4.19
CA PHE A 75 3.99 -10.71 5.11
C PHE A 75 2.54 -10.98 4.68
N ILE A 76 2.32 -11.17 3.38
CA ILE A 76 0.97 -11.29 2.82
C ILE A 76 0.26 -12.51 3.40
N GLY A 77 -0.97 -12.31 3.89
CA GLY A 77 -1.81 -13.33 4.52
C GLY A 77 -1.48 -13.61 5.99
N LYS A 78 -0.51 -12.90 6.58
CA LYS A 78 -0.10 -13.08 7.97
C LYS A 78 -0.44 -11.86 8.82
N LYS A 79 -0.67 -12.10 10.10
CA LYS A 79 -0.81 -11.01 11.07
C LYS A 79 0.52 -10.32 11.32
N SER A 80 0.47 -9.04 11.65
CA SER A 80 1.66 -8.24 11.92
C SER A 80 2.57 -8.83 13.01
N GLU A 81 2.00 -9.43 14.02
CA GLU A 81 2.72 -10.09 15.12
C GLU A 81 3.47 -11.37 14.73
N GLU A 82 3.06 -12.00 13.64
CA GLU A 82 3.71 -13.21 13.12
C GLU A 82 4.95 -12.92 12.28
N VAL A 83 5.04 -11.70 11.72
CA VAL A 83 6.05 -11.35 10.72
C VAL A 83 7.02 -10.28 11.19
N LEU A 84 6.66 -9.50 12.18
CA LEU A 84 7.47 -8.41 12.71
C LEU A 84 7.86 -8.69 14.16
N ASN A 85 9.11 -9.06 14.37
CA ASN A 85 9.67 -9.18 15.72
C ASN A 85 10.10 -7.79 16.24
N VAL A 86 9.13 -6.91 16.43
CA VAL A 86 9.33 -5.56 16.96
C VAL A 86 8.60 -5.44 18.29
N LYS A 87 9.29 -4.90 19.28
CA LYS A 87 8.63 -4.60 20.56
C LYS A 87 7.41 -3.72 20.32
N ASP A 88 6.30 -4.06 20.95
CA ASP A 88 5.03 -3.35 20.87
C ASP A 88 4.35 -3.36 19.47
N ILE A 89 4.70 -4.29 18.57
CA ILE A 89 4.10 -4.34 17.22
C ILE A 89 2.58 -4.37 17.23
N ASN A 90 1.99 -5.11 18.17
CA ASN A 90 0.54 -5.16 18.36
C ASN A 90 -0.06 -3.79 18.69
N LYS A 91 0.63 -3.01 19.50
CA LYS A 91 0.22 -1.64 19.85
C LYS A 91 0.30 -0.74 18.63
N ILE A 92 1.43 -0.78 17.90
CA ILE A 92 1.64 0.01 16.68
C ILE A 92 0.56 -0.28 15.65
N THR A 93 0.34 -1.55 15.31
CA THR A 93 -0.65 -1.91 14.27
C THR A 93 -2.08 -1.67 14.73
N SER A 94 -2.39 -1.81 16.03
CA SER A 94 -3.69 -1.43 16.59
C SER A 94 -3.94 0.08 16.49
N GLU A 95 -2.90 0.89 16.70
CA GLU A 95 -2.97 2.34 16.51
C GLU A 95 -3.20 2.71 15.04
N LEU A 96 -2.47 2.10 14.09
CA LEU A 96 -2.68 2.31 12.66
C LEU A 96 -4.10 1.95 12.23
N VAL A 97 -4.65 0.84 12.74
CA VAL A 97 -6.03 0.44 12.47
C VAL A 97 -7.03 1.42 13.10
N ALA A 98 -6.78 1.91 14.31
CA ALA A 98 -7.65 2.89 14.95
C ALA A 98 -7.67 4.21 14.18
N ILE A 99 -6.51 4.70 13.72
CA ILE A 99 -6.41 5.89 12.88
C ILE A 99 -7.19 5.69 11.57
N GLY A 100 -7.00 4.54 10.90
CA GLY A 100 -7.72 4.23 9.67
C GLY A 100 -9.23 4.18 9.86
N LYS A 101 -9.72 3.59 10.96
CA LYS A 101 -11.15 3.59 11.31
C LYS A 101 -11.72 4.98 11.59
N ALA A 102 -10.90 5.90 12.09
CA ALA A 102 -11.28 7.29 12.30
C ALA A 102 -11.24 8.15 11.02
N GLY A 103 -10.71 7.59 9.92
CA GLY A 103 -10.55 8.27 8.63
C GLY A 103 -9.13 8.14 8.11
N ASP A 104 -8.26 9.06 8.49
CA ASP A 104 -6.84 9.04 8.16
C ASP A 104 -5.99 9.73 9.24
N GLY A 105 -4.67 9.58 9.14
CA GLY A 105 -3.74 10.26 10.03
C GLY A 105 -2.33 9.68 9.98
N TYR A 106 -1.48 10.23 10.83
CA TYR A 106 -0.06 9.88 10.93
C TYR A 106 0.23 9.14 12.23
N SER A 107 1.16 8.19 12.17
CA SER A 107 1.79 7.60 13.34
C SER A 107 3.29 7.46 13.11
N THR A 108 4.08 7.68 14.19
CA THR A 108 5.54 7.53 14.15
C THR A 108 5.97 6.46 15.15
N TYR A 109 6.70 5.48 14.67
CA TYR A 109 7.13 4.33 15.45
C TYR A 109 8.50 3.82 15.01
N LEU A 110 9.10 2.95 15.83
CA LEU A 110 10.36 2.28 15.47
C LEU A 110 10.06 1.04 14.62
N GLN A 111 10.67 0.98 13.44
CA GLN A 111 10.61 -0.15 12.52
C GLN A 111 11.99 -0.76 12.36
N TYR A 112 12.11 -2.07 12.55
CA TYR A 112 13.37 -2.78 12.31
C TYR A 112 13.64 -2.88 10.81
N ARG A 113 14.85 -2.48 10.40
CA ARG A 113 15.32 -2.59 9.01
C ARG A 113 16.38 -3.70 8.93
N ASN A 114 16.04 -4.81 8.30
CA ASN A 114 16.90 -6.01 8.24
C ASN A 114 18.27 -5.72 7.64
N HIS A 115 18.36 -4.91 6.58
CA HIS A 115 19.64 -4.56 5.94
C HIS A 115 20.54 -3.66 6.78
N LEU A 116 19.99 -2.86 7.68
CA LEU A 116 20.74 -2.03 8.63
C LEU A 116 20.96 -2.72 9.97
N LYS A 117 20.25 -3.80 10.25
CA LYS A 117 20.24 -4.54 11.54
C LYS A 117 19.93 -3.63 12.73
N LEU A 118 19.12 -2.61 12.53
CA LEU A 118 18.69 -1.67 13.59
C LEU A 118 17.25 -1.21 13.40
N ALA A 119 16.67 -0.70 14.49
CA ALA A 119 15.37 -0.05 14.49
C ALA A 119 15.51 1.43 14.17
N VAL A 120 14.76 1.91 13.19
CA VAL A 120 14.75 3.31 12.71
C VAL A 120 13.36 3.88 12.88
N LYS A 121 13.26 5.17 13.09
CA LYS A 121 11.97 5.85 13.11
C LYS A 121 11.35 5.84 11.71
N LYS A 122 10.10 5.40 11.66
CA LYS A 122 9.25 5.44 10.49
C LYS A 122 8.03 6.27 10.81
N THR A 123 7.75 7.26 9.98
CA THR A 123 6.49 7.99 10.00
C THR A 123 5.61 7.43 8.89
N ALA A 124 4.46 6.90 9.28
CA ALA A 124 3.47 6.36 8.36
C ALA A 124 2.25 7.27 8.31
N PHE A 125 1.72 7.47 7.12
CA PHE A 125 0.37 7.95 6.87
C PHE A 125 -0.51 6.76 6.57
N VAL A 126 -1.68 6.68 7.21
CA VAL A 126 -2.67 5.64 6.94
C VAL A 126 -4.03 6.25 6.68
N ARG A 127 -4.80 5.59 5.84
CA ARG A 127 -6.19 5.91 5.54
C ARG A 127 -7.04 4.65 5.53
N GLY A 128 -8.21 4.71 6.16
CA GLY A 128 -9.17 3.62 6.15
C GLY A 128 -10.04 3.62 4.89
N TYR A 129 -10.42 2.43 4.47
CA TYR A 129 -11.43 2.20 3.47
C TYR A 129 -12.50 1.26 4.05
N GLU A 130 -13.53 1.86 4.62
CA GLU A 130 -14.53 1.17 5.45
C GLU A 130 -15.27 0.06 4.70
N ASN A 131 -15.60 0.28 3.42
CA ASN A 131 -16.35 -0.70 2.62
C ASN A 131 -15.66 -2.07 2.55
N TRP A 132 -14.33 -2.10 2.58
CA TRP A 132 -13.54 -3.34 2.53
C TRP A 132 -12.83 -3.62 3.86
N LYS A 133 -13.03 -2.77 4.87
CA LYS A 133 -12.34 -2.83 6.17
C LYS A 133 -10.82 -2.87 6.01
N TRP A 134 -10.30 -2.05 5.10
CA TRP A 134 -8.88 -1.92 4.82
C TRP A 134 -8.30 -0.69 5.48
N VAL A 135 -7.05 -0.83 5.89
CA VAL A 135 -6.15 0.27 6.22
C VAL A 135 -5.05 0.29 5.17
N ILE A 136 -5.02 1.34 4.38
CA ILE A 136 -4.02 1.57 3.34
C ILE A 136 -3.01 2.54 3.92
N GLY A 137 -1.74 2.18 3.92
CA GLY A 137 -0.71 2.98 4.54
C GLY A 137 0.54 3.08 3.69
N THR A 138 1.22 4.19 3.89
CA THR A 138 2.53 4.46 3.32
C THR A 138 3.38 5.18 4.35
N GLY A 139 4.70 5.27 4.14
CA GLY A 139 5.54 5.99 5.08
C GLY A 139 6.98 6.13 4.60
N PHE A 140 7.71 6.93 5.32
CA PHE A 140 9.12 7.17 5.10
C PHE A 140 9.92 6.90 6.37
N TYR A 141 11.18 6.55 6.19
CA TYR A 141 12.14 6.37 7.26
C TYR A 141 12.94 7.66 7.46
N GLU A 142 13.20 8.05 8.70
CA GLU A 142 13.90 9.28 9.03
C GLU A 142 15.35 9.27 8.49
N ASP A 143 16.01 8.12 8.51
CA ASP A 143 17.35 7.95 7.96
C ASP A 143 17.40 8.15 6.45
N ASP A 144 16.42 7.66 5.68
CA ASP A 144 16.34 7.87 4.23
C ASP A 144 16.18 9.36 3.89
N VAL A 145 15.34 10.08 4.65
CA VAL A 145 15.15 11.53 4.48
C VAL A 145 16.45 12.28 4.75
N ASN A 146 17.14 11.94 5.84
CA ASN A 146 18.40 12.59 6.20
C ASN A 146 19.50 12.34 5.13
N LEU A 147 19.56 11.12 4.59
CA LEU A 147 20.49 10.82 3.48
C LEU A 147 20.17 11.63 2.23
N GLU A 148 18.90 11.78 1.87
CA GLU A 148 18.49 12.55 0.68
C GLU A 148 18.79 14.05 0.85
N ILE A 149 18.60 14.58 2.07
CA ILE A 149 19.00 15.97 2.39
C ILE A 149 20.51 16.15 2.21
N LEU A 150 21.32 15.23 2.72
CA LEU A 150 22.77 15.30 2.59
C LEU A 150 23.23 15.20 1.12
N GLU A 151 22.69 14.27 0.35
CA GLU A 151 22.98 14.11 -1.07
C GLU A 151 22.58 15.35 -1.88
N THR A 152 21.41 15.91 -1.55
CA THR A 152 20.91 17.13 -2.21
C THR A 152 21.80 18.32 -1.90
N LYS A 153 22.21 18.49 -0.64
CA LYS A 153 23.13 19.55 -0.22
C LYS A 153 24.46 19.43 -0.96
N LYS A 154 25.07 18.25 -0.97
CA LYS A 154 26.33 18.00 -1.70
C LYS A 154 26.22 18.36 -3.19
N ARG A 155 25.13 17.94 -3.84
CA ARG A 155 24.89 18.26 -5.26
C ARG A 155 24.73 19.76 -5.51
N LEU A 156 24.11 20.48 -4.58
CA LEU A 156 23.98 21.94 -4.67
C LEU A 156 25.35 22.63 -4.48
N ASP A 157 26.13 22.19 -3.51
CA ASP A 157 27.47 22.72 -3.25
C ASP A 157 28.39 22.52 -4.49
N GLU A 158 28.37 21.31 -5.09
CA GLU A 158 29.10 21.02 -6.32
C GLU A 158 28.67 21.90 -7.51
N LYS A 159 27.35 22.13 -7.66
CA LYS A 159 26.86 23.05 -8.70
C LYS A 159 27.26 24.47 -8.44
N TYR A 160 27.23 24.93 -7.20
CA TYR A 160 27.65 26.28 -6.83
C TYR A 160 29.15 26.50 -7.11
N GLU A 161 29.97 25.56 -6.67
CA GLU A 161 31.42 25.59 -6.97
C GLU A 161 31.73 25.66 -8.48
N ASN A 162 31.05 24.83 -9.27
CA ASN A 162 31.22 24.86 -10.73
C ASN A 162 30.72 26.17 -11.34
N TYR A 163 29.63 26.73 -10.83
CA TYR A 163 29.12 28.02 -11.28
C TYR A 163 30.12 29.15 -10.99
N ILE A 164 30.70 29.23 -9.79
CA ILE A 164 31.72 30.20 -9.41
C ILE A 164 32.98 30.04 -10.28
N LYS A 165 33.47 28.82 -10.51
CA LYS A 165 34.63 28.56 -11.40
C LYS A 165 34.35 29.07 -12.81
N ASN A 166 33.18 28.86 -13.36
CA ASN A 166 32.81 29.32 -14.68
C ASN A 166 32.80 30.86 -14.78
N ILE A 167 32.28 31.57 -13.77
CA ILE A 167 32.27 33.02 -13.71
C ILE A 167 33.71 33.54 -13.66
N LEU A 168 34.57 32.94 -12.84
CA LEU A 168 35.97 33.36 -12.72
C LEU A 168 36.77 33.18 -14.05
N VAL A 169 36.45 32.11 -14.79
CA VAL A 169 37.09 31.86 -16.11
C VAL A 169 36.66 32.91 -17.14
N ILE A 170 35.36 33.31 -17.13
CA ILE A 170 34.86 34.33 -18.09
C ILE A 170 35.32 35.73 -17.72
N GLY A 171 35.55 36.03 -16.44
CA GLY A 171 35.98 37.34 -15.98
C GLY A 171 37.51 37.64 -16.12
N VAL A 172 38.30 36.71 -16.65
CA VAL A 172 39.74 36.82 -16.83
C VAL A 172 40.13 37.01 -18.31
N VAL A 173 39.15 37.22 -19.20
CA VAL A 173 39.39 37.52 -20.62
C VAL A 173 39.30 39.02 -20.91
#